data_5c86274303d2dae268cd57c9a3c7e57f
#
_entry.id   5c86274303d2dae268cd57c9a3c7e57f
#
_cell.length_a   1.000
_cell.length_b   1.000
_cell.length_c   1.000
_cell.angle_alpha   90.00
_cell.angle_beta   90.00
_cell.angle_gamma   90.00
#
_symmetry.space_group_name_H-M   'P 1'
#
loop_
_entity.id
_entity.type
_entity.pdbx_description
1 polymer ?
#
loop_
_entity_poly.entity_id
_entity_poly.type
_entity_poly.pdbx_seq_one_letter_code
_entity_poly.pdbx_strand_id
1 'polypeptide(L)'
;MTDQSHQCVIIGIAGASASGKSLIASTLYRELREQVGDEHIGVIPEDCYYKDQSHLSMEERVKTNYDHPSAMDHSLLLEHLQALKRGSAIDLPVYSYVEHTRMKETVTVEPKKVIILEGILLLTDARLRDELNFSIFVDTPLDICLMRRIKRDVNERGRSMDSVMAQYQKNVRPMFLQFIEPSKQYADIIVPRGGKNRIAIDILKAKISQFFE
;
A
#
# COMPACT_ATOMS: atom_id res chain seq x y z
N MET A 1 23.05 5.44 -28.98
CA MET A 1 23.30 5.48 -27.53
C MET A 1 21.93 5.56 -26.89
N THR A 2 21.38 4.40 -26.49
CA THR A 2 20.10 4.32 -25.77
C THR A 2 20.34 4.88 -24.37
N ASP A 3 19.61 5.93 -24.08
CA ASP A 3 19.57 6.61 -22.79
C ASP A 3 19.24 5.60 -21.69
N GLN A 4 20.22 5.23 -20.87
CA GLN A 4 20.06 4.36 -19.68
C GLN A 4 19.52 5.17 -18.49
N SER A 5 18.81 6.29 -18.74
CA SER A 5 18.30 7.18 -17.74
C SER A 5 17.00 6.67 -17.13
N HIS A 6 17.04 6.39 -15.85
CA HIS A 6 15.91 6.32 -14.90
C HIS A 6 14.85 5.24 -15.13
N GLN A 7 15.26 3.97 -15.17
CA GLN A 7 14.27 2.90 -15.04
C GLN A 7 13.82 2.80 -13.57
N CYS A 8 12.74 3.52 -13.22
CA CYS A 8 12.10 3.37 -11.93
C CYS A 8 11.38 2.02 -11.86
N VAL A 9 11.80 1.17 -10.93
CA VAL A 9 11.21 -0.14 -10.65
C VAL A 9 10.14 0.02 -9.58
N ILE A 10 8.91 -0.44 -9.86
CA ILE A 10 7.80 -0.38 -8.92
C ILE A 10 7.49 -1.78 -8.42
N ILE A 11 7.53 -1.95 -7.10
CA ILE A 11 7.27 -3.20 -6.41
C ILE A 11 5.98 -3.06 -5.62
N GLY A 12 4.95 -3.85 -5.96
CA GLY A 12 3.68 -3.85 -5.27
C GLY A 12 3.65 -4.83 -4.10
N ILE A 13 3.21 -4.37 -2.92
CA ILE A 13 2.98 -5.23 -1.76
C ILE A 13 1.51 -5.11 -1.36
N ALA A 14 0.74 -6.14 -1.69
CA ALA A 14 -0.69 -6.21 -1.40
C ALA A 14 -1.01 -7.20 -0.26
N GLY A 15 -2.25 -7.18 0.21
CA GLY A 15 -2.75 -8.09 1.23
C GLY A 15 -3.77 -7.44 2.15
N ALA A 16 -4.41 -8.25 2.99
CA ALA A 16 -5.46 -7.79 3.91
C ALA A 16 -5.01 -6.64 4.82
N SER A 17 -5.96 -5.85 5.30
CA SER A 17 -5.69 -4.91 6.39
C SER A 17 -5.13 -5.67 7.60
N ALA A 18 -4.03 -5.17 8.18
CA ALA A 18 -3.29 -5.80 9.29
C ALA A 18 -2.61 -7.14 8.95
N SER A 19 -2.47 -7.53 7.67
CA SER A 19 -1.70 -8.70 7.26
C SER A 19 -0.19 -8.58 7.58
N GLY A 20 0.32 -7.36 7.69
CA GLY A 20 1.74 -7.06 7.89
C GLY A 20 2.47 -6.61 6.63
N LYS A 21 1.73 -6.24 5.57
CA LYS A 21 2.30 -5.68 4.33
C LYS A 21 3.15 -4.42 4.60
N SER A 22 2.62 -3.47 5.38
CA SER A 22 3.34 -2.23 5.73
C SER A 22 4.61 -2.51 6.56
N LEU A 23 4.60 -3.57 7.41
CA LEU A 23 5.80 -3.99 8.14
C LEU A 23 6.85 -4.58 7.18
N ILE A 24 6.44 -5.34 6.16
CA ILE A 24 7.37 -5.83 5.12
C ILE A 24 7.93 -4.64 4.35
N ALA A 25 7.07 -3.74 3.86
CA ALA A 25 7.48 -2.57 3.10
C ALA A 25 8.48 -1.70 3.88
N SER A 26 8.17 -1.36 5.13
CA SER A 26 9.05 -0.54 5.97
C SER A 26 10.36 -1.24 6.35
N THR A 27 10.35 -2.57 6.52
CA THR A 27 11.56 -3.33 6.80
C THR A 27 12.47 -3.40 5.59
N LEU A 28 11.92 -3.71 4.40
CA LEU A 28 12.68 -3.70 3.15
C LEU A 28 13.26 -2.31 2.87
N TYR A 29 12.46 -1.26 2.99
CA TYR A 29 12.92 0.11 2.82
C TYR A 29 14.08 0.44 3.76
N ARG A 30 13.93 0.20 5.07
CA ARG A 30 14.97 0.50 6.06
C ARG A 30 16.28 -0.23 5.77
N GLU A 31 16.20 -1.53 5.47
CA GLU A 31 17.40 -2.35 5.25
C GLU A 31 18.07 -2.10 3.89
N LEU A 32 17.30 -1.75 2.87
CA LEU A 32 17.85 -1.43 1.56
C LEU A 32 18.44 -0.03 1.52
N ARG A 33 17.79 0.97 2.13
CA ARG A 33 18.33 2.33 2.17
C ARG A 33 19.69 2.43 2.89
N GLU A 34 19.94 1.54 3.87
CA GLU A 34 21.26 1.45 4.52
C GLU A 34 22.36 0.98 3.56
N GLN A 35 21.99 0.29 2.47
CA GLN A 35 22.92 -0.22 1.47
C GLN A 35 23.09 0.73 0.29
N VAL A 36 22.00 1.36 -0.17
CA VAL A 36 21.97 2.10 -1.44
C VAL A 36 21.74 3.61 -1.29
N GLY A 37 21.41 4.09 -0.09
CA GLY A 37 21.03 5.49 0.15
C GLY A 37 19.53 5.74 -0.01
N ASP A 38 19.04 6.78 0.67
CA ASP A 38 17.63 7.18 0.69
C ASP A 38 17.16 7.77 -0.65
N GLU A 39 18.10 8.28 -1.45
CA GLU A 39 17.86 8.85 -2.77
C GLU A 39 17.46 7.80 -3.82
N HIS A 40 17.74 6.51 -3.57
CA HIS A 40 17.51 5.44 -4.53
C HIS A 40 16.26 4.62 -4.28
N ILE A 41 15.68 4.67 -3.08
CA ILE A 41 14.50 3.88 -2.71
C ILE A 41 13.44 4.74 -2.01
N GLY A 42 12.17 4.44 -2.26
CA GLY A 42 11.04 5.10 -1.61
C GLY A 42 9.89 4.16 -1.31
N VAL A 43 8.97 4.59 -0.44
CA VAL A 43 7.72 3.88 -0.15
C VAL A 43 6.55 4.81 -0.40
N ILE A 44 5.55 4.32 -1.13
CA ILE A 44 4.29 5.02 -1.37
C ILE A 44 3.15 4.16 -0.83
N PRO A 45 2.43 4.60 0.20
CA PRO A 45 1.21 3.95 0.65
C PRO A 45 0.04 4.24 -0.29
N GLU A 46 -0.70 3.21 -0.71
CA GLU A 46 -1.96 3.35 -1.45
C GLU A 46 -2.98 4.19 -0.69
N ASP A 47 -2.95 4.13 0.64
CA ASP A 47 -3.86 4.87 1.53
C ASP A 47 -3.79 6.40 1.31
N CYS A 48 -2.70 6.94 0.77
CA CYS A 48 -2.59 8.35 0.35
C CYS A 48 -3.58 8.70 -0.76
N TYR A 49 -4.03 7.70 -1.52
CA TYR A 49 -4.88 7.86 -2.70
C TYR A 49 -6.36 7.57 -2.44
N TYR A 50 -6.82 7.51 -1.18
CA TYR A 50 -8.26 7.61 -0.93
C TYR A 50 -8.80 8.90 -1.57
N LYS A 51 -9.99 8.83 -2.15
CA LYS A 51 -10.62 9.99 -2.80
C LYS A 51 -10.81 11.14 -1.82
N ASP A 52 -10.70 12.37 -2.33
CA ASP A 52 -11.09 13.56 -1.60
C ASP A 52 -12.60 13.55 -1.33
N GLN A 53 -12.95 13.72 -0.07
CA GLN A 53 -14.32 13.78 0.43
C GLN A 53 -14.60 15.10 1.15
N SER A 54 -13.79 16.15 0.90
CA SER A 54 -13.94 17.47 1.53
C SER A 54 -15.32 18.10 1.31
N HIS A 55 -16.01 17.72 0.23
CA HIS A 55 -17.36 18.14 -0.11
C HIS A 55 -18.47 17.45 0.70
N LEU A 56 -18.15 16.38 1.43
CA LEU A 56 -19.08 15.63 2.29
C LEU A 56 -18.97 16.08 3.75
N SER A 57 -20.07 15.96 4.49
CA SER A 57 -20.07 16.12 5.94
C SER A 57 -19.28 14.99 6.63
N MET A 58 -18.81 15.20 7.87
CA MET A 58 -18.12 14.18 8.64
C MET A 58 -18.97 12.90 8.82
N GLU A 59 -20.28 13.07 9.03
CA GLU A 59 -21.20 11.94 9.18
C GLU A 59 -21.28 11.07 7.91
N GLU A 60 -21.19 11.68 6.74
CA GLU A 60 -21.17 10.98 5.45
C GLU A 60 -19.83 10.29 5.20
N ARG A 61 -18.72 10.98 5.50
CA ARG A 61 -17.36 10.43 5.36
C ARG A 61 -17.18 9.17 6.21
N VAL A 62 -17.64 9.17 7.44
CA VAL A 62 -17.56 8.01 8.36
C VAL A 62 -18.35 6.81 7.82
N LYS A 63 -19.40 7.03 7.01
CA LYS A 63 -20.21 5.96 6.39
C LYS A 63 -19.57 5.36 5.14
N THR A 64 -18.55 5.99 4.59
CA THR A 64 -17.86 5.52 3.37
C THR A 64 -17.21 4.16 3.61
N ASN A 65 -17.36 3.26 2.64
CA ASN A 65 -16.67 1.96 2.68
C ASN A 65 -15.25 2.10 2.09
N TYR A 66 -14.28 2.36 2.95
CA TYR A 66 -12.88 2.54 2.59
C TYR A 66 -12.16 1.26 2.13
N ASP A 67 -12.76 0.11 2.31
CA ASP A 67 -12.23 -1.17 1.82
C ASP A 67 -12.77 -1.53 0.41
N HIS A 68 -13.66 -0.72 -0.16
CA HIS A 68 -14.18 -0.92 -1.52
C HIS A 68 -13.29 -0.20 -2.56
N PRO A 69 -13.01 -0.80 -3.74
CA PRO A 69 -12.16 -0.18 -4.77
C PRO A 69 -12.60 1.24 -5.19
N SER A 70 -13.90 1.53 -5.16
CA SER A 70 -14.41 2.87 -5.50
C SER A 70 -13.97 3.98 -4.54
N ALA A 71 -13.45 3.64 -3.35
CA ALA A 71 -12.92 4.62 -2.41
C ALA A 71 -11.54 5.14 -2.81
N MET A 72 -10.84 4.43 -3.70
CA MET A 72 -9.50 4.77 -4.18
C MET A 72 -9.54 5.62 -5.44
N ASP A 73 -8.60 6.53 -5.56
CA ASP A 73 -8.29 7.28 -6.77
C ASP A 73 -7.08 6.63 -7.47
N HIS A 74 -7.32 5.43 -8.01
CA HIS A 74 -6.29 4.70 -8.75
C HIS A 74 -5.89 5.42 -10.06
N SER A 75 -6.71 6.33 -10.57
CA SER A 75 -6.33 7.12 -11.75
C SER A 75 -5.21 8.09 -11.41
N LEU A 76 -5.32 8.83 -10.29
CA LEU A 76 -4.25 9.70 -9.82
C LEU A 76 -2.99 8.89 -9.42
N LEU A 77 -3.16 7.74 -8.77
CA LEU A 77 -2.03 6.86 -8.45
C LEU A 77 -1.30 6.44 -9.72
N LEU A 78 -2.04 6.02 -10.75
CA LEU A 78 -1.47 5.63 -12.05
C LEU A 78 -0.69 6.77 -12.70
N GLU A 79 -1.26 7.99 -12.75
CA GLU A 79 -0.58 9.18 -13.26
C GLU A 79 0.74 9.45 -12.53
N HIS A 80 0.74 9.33 -11.20
CA HIS A 80 1.93 9.52 -10.37
C HIS A 80 2.98 8.43 -10.61
N LEU A 81 2.60 7.15 -10.69
CA LEU A 81 3.56 6.08 -11.02
C LEU A 81 4.21 6.29 -12.38
N GLN A 82 3.43 6.69 -13.37
CA GLN A 82 3.94 6.98 -14.72
C GLN A 82 4.84 8.21 -14.73
N ALA A 83 4.53 9.26 -13.95
CA ALA A 83 5.39 10.42 -13.81
C ALA A 83 6.76 10.05 -13.21
N LEU A 84 6.77 9.27 -12.12
CA LEU A 84 7.99 8.79 -11.47
C LEU A 84 8.84 7.92 -12.42
N LYS A 85 8.20 7.06 -13.22
CA LYS A 85 8.89 6.26 -14.26
C LYS A 85 9.53 7.12 -15.34
N ARG A 86 8.94 8.29 -15.65
CA ARG A 86 9.51 9.26 -16.60
C ARG A 86 10.55 10.18 -15.98
N GLY A 87 10.91 9.99 -14.70
CA GLY A 87 11.87 10.84 -14.00
C GLY A 87 11.29 12.17 -13.53
N SER A 88 9.97 12.29 -13.39
CA SER A 88 9.30 13.51 -12.90
C SER A 88 8.86 13.33 -11.46
N ALA A 89 9.08 14.35 -10.62
CA ALA A 89 8.57 14.39 -9.26
C ALA A 89 7.03 14.46 -9.25
N ILE A 90 6.45 14.01 -8.14
CA ILE A 90 5.01 14.05 -7.90
C ILE A 90 4.68 14.74 -6.58
N ASP A 91 3.47 15.25 -6.47
CA ASP A 91 2.92 15.78 -5.23
C ASP A 91 1.99 14.72 -4.59
N LEU A 92 2.60 13.86 -3.75
CA LEU A 92 1.91 12.78 -3.06
C LEU A 92 0.83 13.34 -2.13
N PRO A 93 -0.44 12.95 -2.26
CA PRO A 93 -1.50 13.39 -1.36
C PRO A 93 -1.25 12.96 0.09
N VAL A 94 -1.68 13.77 1.02
CA VAL A 94 -1.72 13.44 2.45
C VAL A 94 -3.15 13.10 2.84
N TYR A 95 -3.38 11.91 3.38
CA TYR A 95 -4.69 11.48 3.85
C TYR A 95 -4.80 11.56 5.38
N SER A 96 -5.87 12.18 5.86
CA SER A 96 -6.17 12.25 7.29
C SER A 96 -7.15 11.17 7.70
N TYR A 97 -6.71 10.23 8.54
CA TYR A 97 -7.60 9.23 9.13
C TYR A 97 -8.56 9.81 10.19
N VAL A 98 -8.28 11.01 10.70
CA VAL A 98 -9.13 11.73 11.65
C VAL A 98 -10.26 12.45 10.91
N GLU A 99 -9.90 13.14 9.81
CA GLU A 99 -10.85 13.92 8.99
C GLU A 99 -11.54 13.07 7.92
N HIS A 100 -11.10 11.82 7.73
CA HIS A 100 -11.61 10.92 6.70
C HIS A 100 -11.60 11.52 5.28
N THR A 101 -10.57 12.30 4.95
CA THR A 101 -10.41 12.93 3.63
C THR A 101 -8.95 13.26 3.35
N ARG A 102 -8.63 13.64 2.11
CA ARG A 102 -7.33 14.22 1.75
C ARG A 102 -7.18 15.60 2.38
N MET A 103 -5.96 15.88 2.81
CA MET A 103 -5.54 17.21 3.21
C MET A 103 -5.23 18.07 1.97
N LYS A 104 -5.11 19.38 2.17
CA LYS A 104 -4.68 20.30 1.09
C LYS A 104 -3.18 20.22 0.84
N GLU A 105 -2.45 19.84 1.87
CA GLU A 105 -1.01 19.66 1.84
C GLU A 105 -0.66 18.40 1.06
N THR A 106 0.45 18.47 0.33
CA THR A 106 1.06 17.36 -0.38
C THR A 106 2.51 17.19 0.06
N VAL A 107 3.10 16.06 -0.25
CA VAL A 107 4.52 15.80 -0.04
C VAL A 107 5.17 15.54 -1.39
N THR A 108 6.13 16.37 -1.78
CA THR A 108 6.88 16.14 -3.02
C THR A 108 7.72 14.87 -2.90
N VAL A 109 7.54 13.95 -3.84
CA VAL A 109 8.32 12.71 -3.95
C VAL A 109 9.12 12.77 -5.25
N GLU A 110 10.44 12.79 -5.09
CA GLU A 110 11.37 12.74 -6.21
C GLU A 110 11.42 11.33 -6.82
N PRO A 111 11.74 11.19 -8.12
CA PRO A 111 11.94 9.90 -8.76
C PRO A 111 13.02 9.09 -8.04
N LYS A 112 12.76 7.80 -7.85
CA LYS A 112 13.67 6.85 -7.21
C LYS A 112 13.96 5.68 -8.16
N LYS A 113 15.08 5.01 -7.98
CA LYS A 113 15.41 3.79 -8.73
C LYS A 113 14.44 2.64 -8.40
N VAL A 114 14.02 2.55 -7.13
CA VAL A 114 13.02 1.58 -6.66
C VAL A 114 11.96 2.27 -5.82
N ILE A 115 10.69 1.99 -6.11
CA ILE A 115 9.54 2.40 -5.30
C ILE A 115 8.79 1.18 -4.81
N ILE A 116 8.61 1.07 -3.51
CA ILE A 116 7.74 0.09 -2.88
C ILE A 116 6.36 0.72 -2.73
N LEU A 117 5.39 0.23 -3.48
CA LEU A 117 3.99 0.61 -3.38
C LEU A 117 3.26 -0.40 -2.50
N GLU A 118 2.62 0.02 -1.40
CA GLU A 118 1.92 -0.89 -0.52
C GLU A 118 0.46 -0.51 -0.32
N GLY A 119 -0.43 -1.50 -0.36
CA GLY A 119 -1.85 -1.25 -0.18
C GLY A 119 -2.72 -2.50 -0.18
N ILE A 120 -4.01 -2.31 0.10
CA ILE A 120 -4.95 -3.43 0.18
C ILE A 120 -5.59 -3.76 -1.18
N LEU A 121 -5.69 -2.79 -2.09
CA LEU A 121 -6.45 -2.89 -3.34
C LEU A 121 -5.57 -2.85 -4.61
N LEU A 122 -4.25 -2.74 -4.47
CA LEU A 122 -3.30 -2.58 -5.58
C LEU A 122 -3.50 -3.60 -6.70
N LEU A 123 -3.68 -4.87 -6.34
CA LEU A 123 -3.81 -5.95 -7.33
C LEU A 123 -5.23 -6.10 -7.88
N THR A 124 -6.19 -5.30 -7.41
CA THR A 124 -7.57 -5.33 -7.93
C THR A 124 -7.72 -4.58 -9.25
N ASP A 125 -6.86 -3.60 -9.53
CA ASP A 125 -6.88 -2.79 -10.75
C ASP A 125 -5.84 -3.28 -11.76
N ALA A 126 -6.29 -3.72 -12.93
CA ALA A 126 -5.42 -4.22 -14.00
C ALA A 126 -4.38 -3.17 -14.44
N ARG A 127 -4.78 -1.90 -14.52
CA ARG A 127 -3.90 -0.80 -14.94
C ARG A 127 -2.74 -0.60 -13.96
N LEU A 128 -2.98 -0.77 -12.65
CA LEU A 128 -1.92 -0.71 -11.65
C LEU A 128 -1.01 -1.93 -11.74
N ARG A 129 -1.59 -3.14 -11.94
CA ARG A 129 -0.77 -4.35 -12.13
C ARG A 129 0.21 -4.22 -13.29
N ASP A 130 -0.21 -3.60 -14.39
CA ASP A 130 0.63 -3.38 -15.59
C ASP A 130 1.81 -2.42 -15.31
N GLU A 131 1.71 -1.59 -14.26
CA GLU A 131 2.80 -0.71 -13.83
C GLU A 131 3.78 -1.39 -12.87
N LEU A 132 3.42 -2.52 -12.26
CA LEU A 132 4.29 -3.22 -11.33
C LEU A 132 5.33 -4.08 -12.07
N ASN A 133 6.60 -3.94 -11.68
CA ASN A 133 7.66 -4.82 -12.15
C ASN A 133 7.69 -6.14 -11.38
N PHE A 134 7.14 -6.13 -10.16
CA PHE A 134 7.13 -7.26 -9.26
C PHE A 134 6.04 -7.07 -8.20
N SER A 135 5.26 -8.10 -7.92
CA SER A 135 4.12 -8.04 -7.02
C SER A 135 4.17 -9.11 -5.93
N ILE A 136 3.83 -8.73 -4.72
CA ILE A 136 3.84 -9.57 -3.53
C ILE A 136 2.45 -9.52 -2.89
N PHE A 137 1.89 -10.69 -2.57
CA PHE A 137 0.71 -10.78 -1.73
C PHE A 137 1.06 -11.33 -0.34
N VAL A 138 0.74 -10.56 0.69
CA VAL A 138 0.97 -10.95 2.08
C VAL A 138 -0.23 -11.72 2.61
N ASP A 139 -0.08 -13.04 2.64
CA ASP A 139 -1.13 -13.99 3.01
C ASP A 139 -1.06 -14.35 4.49
N THR A 140 -1.82 -13.62 5.29
CA THR A 140 -1.95 -13.85 6.73
C THR A 140 -3.41 -14.24 7.03
N PRO A 141 -3.65 -15.31 7.82
CA PRO A 141 -5.01 -15.72 8.18
C PRO A 141 -5.86 -14.57 8.74
N LEU A 142 -7.14 -14.52 8.35
CA LEU A 142 -8.03 -13.41 8.68
C LEU A 142 -8.27 -13.22 10.17
N ASP A 143 -8.27 -14.28 10.96
CA ASP A 143 -8.36 -14.24 12.43
C ASP A 143 -7.16 -13.50 13.03
N ILE A 144 -5.96 -13.77 12.53
CA ILE A 144 -4.73 -13.06 12.93
C ILE A 144 -4.79 -11.60 12.50
N CYS A 145 -5.27 -11.33 11.28
CA CYS A 145 -5.47 -9.96 10.80
C CYS A 145 -6.46 -9.19 11.70
N LEU A 146 -7.57 -9.83 12.06
CA LEU A 146 -8.58 -9.23 12.94
C LEU A 146 -8.00 -8.90 14.32
N MET A 147 -7.31 -9.84 14.95
CA MET A 147 -6.67 -9.60 16.27
C MET A 147 -5.69 -8.43 16.23
N ARG A 148 -4.86 -8.36 15.18
CA ARG A 148 -3.90 -7.25 14.98
C ARG A 148 -4.63 -5.93 14.73
N ARG A 149 -5.70 -5.94 13.92
CA ARG A 149 -6.52 -4.76 13.64
C ARG A 149 -7.18 -4.23 14.91
N ILE A 150 -7.80 -5.09 15.72
CA ILE A 150 -8.40 -4.69 16.99
C ILE A 150 -7.35 -4.01 17.87
N LYS A 151 -6.20 -4.66 18.08
CA LYS A 151 -5.11 -4.11 18.90
C LYS A 151 -4.66 -2.73 18.41
N ARG A 152 -4.40 -2.59 17.11
CA ARG A 152 -3.99 -1.31 16.50
C ARG A 152 -5.07 -0.23 16.63
N ASP A 153 -6.30 -0.54 16.21
CA ASP A 153 -7.35 0.48 16.11
C ASP A 153 -7.83 0.94 17.49
N VAL A 154 -7.78 0.06 18.50
CA VAL A 154 -8.10 0.43 19.90
C VAL A 154 -6.96 1.23 20.53
N ASN A 155 -5.71 0.75 20.43
CA ASN A 155 -4.58 1.35 21.17
C ASN A 155 -4.01 2.61 20.50
N GLU A 156 -4.04 2.65 19.15
CA GLU A 156 -3.35 3.70 18.38
C GLU A 156 -4.32 4.70 17.73
N ARG A 157 -5.57 4.26 17.47
CA ARG A 157 -6.58 5.08 16.78
C ARG A 157 -7.75 5.48 17.67
N GLY A 158 -7.74 5.11 18.95
CA GLY A 158 -8.73 5.51 19.96
C GLY A 158 -10.15 4.96 19.70
N ARG A 159 -10.30 3.88 18.91
CA ARG A 159 -11.60 3.30 18.58
C ARG A 159 -12.05 2.31 19.66
N SER A 160 -13.36 2.16 19.83
CA SER A 160 -13.91 1.08 20.66
C SER A 160 -13.81 -0.28 19.93
N MET A 161 -13.66 -1.36 20.71
CA MET A 161 -13.67 -2.73 20.17
C MET A 161 -14.94 -3.00 19.35
N ASP A 162 -16.11 -2.62 19.88
CA ASP A 162 -17.39 -2.82 19.21
C ASP A 162 -17.45 -2.13 17.86
N SER A 163 -16.93 -0.89 17.76
CA SER A 163 -16.84 -0.15 16.50
C SER A 163 -15.94 -0.86 15.48
N VAL A 164 -14.79 -1.41 15.93
CA VAL A 164 -13.87 -2.16 15.05
C VAL A 164 -14.53 -3.45 14.57
N MET A 165 -15.20 -4.18 15.45
CA MET A 165 -15.88 -5.43 15.12
C MET A 165 -17.05 -5.22 14.16
N ALA A 166 -17.88 -4.19 14.40
CA ALA A 166 -18.99 -3.85 13.53
C ALA A 166 -18.50 -3.48 12.11
N GLN A 167 -17.44 -2.67 12.00
CA GLN A 167 -16.85 -2.32 10.71
C GLN A 167 -16.24 -3.54 10.01
N TYR A 168 -15.57 -4.43 10.77
CA TYR A 168 -15.01 -5.65 10.21
C TYR A 168 -16.08 -6.53 9.58
N GLN A 169 -17.19 -6.76 10.28
CA GLN A 169 -18.29 -7.56 9.76
C GLN A 169 -19.00 -6.90 8.57
N LYS A 170 -19.23 -5.59 8.64
CA LYS A 170 -20.00 -4.85 7.63
C LYS A 170 -19.21 -4.60 6.35
N ASN A 171 -17.93 -4.22 6.48
CA ASN A 171 -17.13 -3.72 5.35
C ASN A 171 -15.89 -4.60 5.11
N VAL A 172 -14.98 -4.70 6.09
CA VAL A 172 -13.63 -5.22 5.87
C VAL A 172 -13.64 -6.65 5.35
N ARG A 173 -14.35 -7.55 6.06
CA ARG A 173 -14.41 -8.98 5.67
C ARG A 173 -15.13 -9.20 4.33
N PRO A 174 -16.32 -8.60 4.06
CA PRO A 174 -16.95 -8.72 2.75
C PRO A 174 -16.07 -8.20 1.61
N MET A 175 -15.42 -7.04 1.77
CA MET A 175 -14.56 -6.47 0.73
C MET A 175 -13.29 -7.30 0.54
N PHE A 176 -12.73 -7.86 1.59
CA PHE A 176 -11.62 -8.80 1.47
C PHE A 176 -12.00 -10.00 0.59
N LEU A 177 -13.13 -10.66 0.90
CA LEU A 177 -13.58 -11.85 0.15
C LEU A 177 -13.95 -11.52 -1.31
N GLN A 178 -14.50 -10.34 -1.54
CA GLN A 178 -14.97 -9.94 -2.87
C GLN A 178 -13.85 -9.43 -3.79
N PHE A 179 -12.88 -8.70 -3.26
CA PHE A 179 -11.89 -7.98 -4.06
C PHE A 179 -10.45 -8.38 -3.74
N ILE A 180 -10.07 -8.42 -2.46
CA ILE A 180 -8.65 -8.56 -2.09
C ILE A 180 -8.19 -10.01 -2.24
N GLU A 181 -8.92 -10.97 -1.67
CA GLU A 181 -8.56 -12.39 -1.77
C GLU A 181 -8.50 -12.89 -3.22
N PRO A 182 -9.47 -12.59 -4.10
CA PRO A 182 -9.36 -12.99 -5.50
C PRO A 182 -8.16 -12.37 -6.23
N SER A 183 -7.70 -11.18 -5.81
CA SER A 183 -6.56 -10.50 -6.44
C SER A 183 -5.21 -11.19 -6.16
N LYS A 184 -5.15 -12.07 -5.17
CA LYS A 184 -3.96 -12.87 -4.83
C LYS A 184 -3.43 -13.68 -6.02
N GLN A 185 -4.30 -14.12 -6.93
CA GLN A 185 -3.91 -14.86 -8.13
C GLN A 185 -2.99 -14.08 -9.08
N TYR A 186 -2.95 -12.74 -8.95
CA TYR A 186 -2.13 -11.87 -9.79
C TYR A 186 -0.76 -11.54 -9.17
N ALA A 187 -0.48 -12.06 -7.97
CA ALA A 187 0.80 -11.84 -7.32
C ALA A 187 1.87 -12.80 -7.84
N ASP A 188 3.08 -12.28 -8.07
CA ASP A 188 4.24 -13.09 -8.45
C ASP A 188 4.74 -13.95 -7.27
N ILE A 189 4.63 -13.42 -6.03
CA ILE A 189 5.01 -14.13 -4.81
C ILE A 189 3.93 -13.98 -3.74
N ILE A 190 3.63 -15.09 -3.06
CA ILE A 190 2.77 -15.12 -1.89
C ILE A 190 3.64 -15.31 -0.64
N VAL A 191 3.57 -14.38 0.30
CA VAL A 191 4.34 -14.40 1.55
C VAL A 191 3.42 -14.74 2.72
N PRO A 192 3.55 -15.94 3.31
CA PRO A 192 2.77 -16.33 4.47
C PRO A 192 3.28 -15.67 5.76
N ARG A 193 2.45 -15.62 6.78
CA ARG A 193 2.75 -15.17 8.15
C ARG A 193 3.07 -13.67 8.30
N GLY A 194 2.98 -12.89 7.22
CA GLY A 194 3.15 -11.43 7.25
C GLY A 194 4.58 -10.96 7.59
N GLY A 195 4.70 -9.76 8.10
CA GLY A 195 5.98 -9.05 8.29
C GLY A 195 6.96 -9.65 9.31
N LYS A 196 6.60 -10.74 9.97
CA LYS A 196 7.51 -11.49 10.85
C LYS A 196 8.24 -12.63 10.14
N ASN A 197 7.97 -12.86 8.86
CA ASN A 197 8.64 -13.89 8.06
C ASN A 197 10.02 -13.40 7.59
N ARG A 198 11.03 -13.53 8.46
CA ARG A 198 12.39 -13.04 8.18
C ARG A 198 12.98 -13.64 6.91
N ILE A 199 12.79 -14.94 6.69
CA ILE A 199 13.32 -15.62 5.49
C ILE A 199 12.72 -15.01 4.21
N ALA A 200 11.40 -14.77 4.21
CA ALA A 200 10.79 -14.12 3.05
C ALA A 200 11.33 -12.71 2.83
N ILE A 201 11.52 -11.92 3.90
CA ILE A 201 12.12 -10.59 3.80
C ILE A 201 13.54 -10.65 3.22
N ASP A 202 14.36 -11.60 3.65
CA ASP A 202 15.74 -11.78 3.16
C ASP A 202 15.76 -12.14 1.65
N ILE A 203 14.86 -13.02 1.21
CA ILE A 203 14.71 -13.39 -0.21
C ILE A 203 14.26 -12.17 -1.04
N LEU A 204 13.25 -11.44 -0.55
CA LEU A 204 12.74 -10.25 -1.24
C LEU A 204 13.82 -9.16 -1.31
N LYS A 205 14.56 -8.94 -0.22
CA LYS A 205 15.67 -8.00 -0.19
C LYS A 205 16.74 -8.35 -1.21
N ALA A 206 17.16 -9.61 -1.26
CA ALA A 206 18.14 -10.07 -2.24
C ALA A 206 17.66 -9.87 -3.69
N LYS A 207 16.36 -10.14 -3.97
CA LYS A 207 15.78 -9.88 -5.30
C LYS A 207 15.74 -8.39 -5.63
N ILE A 208 15.35 -7.55 -4.68
CA ILE A 208 15.26 -6.09 -4.89
C ILE A 208 16.65 -5.48 -5.06
N SER A 209 17.66 -5.98 -4.33
CA SER A 209 19.05 -5.49 -4.47
C SER A 209 19.59 -5.60 -5.90
N GLN A 210 19.15 -6.59 -6.67
CA GLN A 210 19.54 -6.76 -8.09
C GLN A 210 19.12 -5.56 -8.97
N PHE A 211 18.08 -4.81 -8.58
CA PHE A 211 17.66 -3.64 -9.34
C PHE A 211 18.56 -2.42 -9.14
N PHE A 212 19.47 -2.46 -8.16
CA PHE A 212 20.43 -1.38 -7.92
C PHE A 212 21.78 -1.60 -8.60
N GLU A 213 22.05 -2.82 -9.04
CA GLU A 213 23.21 -3.18 -9.86
C GLU A 213 23.04 -2.66 -11.30
#